data_3cebeed463e47dddefb3174d38d480ff
#
_entry.id   3cebeed463e47dddefb3174d38d480ff
#
_cell.length_a   1.000
_cell.length_b   1.000
_cell.length_c   1.000
_cell.angle_alpha   90.00
_cell.angle_beta   90.00
_cell.angle_gamma   90.00
#
_symmetry.space_group_name_H-M   'P 1'
#
loop_
_entity.id
_entity.type
_entity.pdbx_description
1 polymer ?
#
loop_
_entity_poly.entity_id
_entity_poly.type
_entity_poly.pdbx_seq_one_letter_code
_entity_poly.pdbx_strand_id
1 'polypeptide(L)'
;MWLINSSIGRKVVMSVTGIALILFLTFHCCMNVAALFSRDAYNMICELLGANWYAVAATLGLAALAVIHIVYAFILTAQNRRARGNQRYEVTAKPEKVEWASQNMLVLGIIIVLGLLLHLFNFWFNMMFAELTGMSVAHNPADGFAFIQDTFANPVFVVLYTIWLVALWFHLTHGFWSALQTLGWSGKIWFCRWKVIGMVYTTILILLFIVVVLAFAIGCAPSLCCAA
;
A
#
# COMPACT_ATOMS: atom_id res chain seq x y z
N MET A 1 11.85 -25.62 11.13
CA MET A 1 12.30 -24.35 10.46
C MET A 1 12.15 -23.20 11.44
N TRP A 2 13.24 -22.48 11.76
CA TRP A 2 13.25 -21.39 12.75
C TRP A 2 12.32 -20.21 12.36
N LEU A 3 12.31 -19.80 11.07
CA LEU A 3 11.50 -18.68 10.58
C LEU A 3 9.98 -18.88 10.77
N ILE A 4 9.49 -20.10 10.73
CA ILE A 4 8.05 -20.38 10.82
C ILE A 4 7.63 -20.64 12.27
N ASN A 5 8.49 -21.30 13.06
CA ASN A 5 8.12 -21.83 14.38
C ASN A 5 8.48 -20.88 15.54
N SER A 6 9.41 -19.92 15.34
CA SER A 6 9.76 -18.96 16.39
C SER A 6 8.96 -17.65 16.27
N SER A 7 8.67 -17.02 17.42
CA SER A 7 8.02 -15.72 17.45
C SER A 7 8.86 -14.63 16.78
N ILE A 8 10.18 -14.70 16.92
CA ILE A 8 11.14 -13.77 16.28
C ILE A 8 11.16 -13.99 14.77
N GLY A 9 11.23 -15.25 14.30
CA GLY A 9 11.25 -15.56 12.88
C GLY A 9 10.02 -15.03 12.15
N ARG A 10 8.83 -15.18 12.73
CA ARG A 10 7.58 -14.62 12.17
C ARG A 10 7.61 -13.10 12.05
N LYS A 11 8.15 -12.41 13.05
CA LYS A 11 8.32 -10.94 13.01
C LYS A 11 9.32 -10.52 11.92
N VAL A 12 10.41 -11.28 11.73
CA VAL A 12 11.37 -11.03 10.65
C VAL A 12 10.71 -11.19 9.28
N VAL A 13 9.95 -12.27 9.04
CA VAL A 13 9.18 -12.44 7.78
C VAL A 13 8.23 -11.27 7.55
N MET A 14 7.50 -10.85 8.60
CA MET A 14 6.58 -9.71 8.55
C MET A 14 7.30 -8.41 8.17
N SER A 15 8.49 -8.18 8.74
CA SER A 15 9.30 -6.98 8.49
C SER A 15 9.90 -6.97 7.07
N VAL A 16 10.43 -8.10 6.61
CA VAL A 16 11.01 -8.21 5.26
C VAL A 16 9.93 -8.03 4.19
N THR A 17 8.79 -8.69 4.34
CA THR A 17 7.66 -8.51 3.40
C THR A 17 7.12 -7.09 3.44
N GLY A 18 7.02 -6.47 4.62
CA GLY A 18 6.59 -5.08 4.78
C GLY A 18 7.52 -4.09 4.09
N ILE A 19 8.85 -4.23 4.23
CA ILE A 19 9.82 -3.39 3.54
C ILE A 19 9.73 -3.57 2.03
N ALA A 20 9.62 -4.80 1.54
CA ALA A 20 9.46 -5.07 0.11
C ALA A 20 8.20 -4.39 -0.47
N LEU A 21 7.07 -4.43 0.27
CA LEU A 21 5.84 -3.74 -0.12
C LEU A 21 6.00 -2.22 -0.09
N ILE A 22 6.75 -1.65 0.87
CA ILE A 22 7.04 -0.21 0.92
C ILE A 22 7.88 0.21 -0.31
N LEU A 23 8.90 -0.56 -0.67
CA LEU A 23 9.72 -0.29 -1.86
C LEU A 23 8.87 -0.34 -3.13
N PHE A 24 8.00 -1.35 -3.27
CA PHE A 24 7.04 -1.40 -4.38
C PHE A 24 6.13 -0.18 -4.39
N LEU A 25 5.57 0.20 -3.23
CA LEU A 25 4.66 1.35 -3.15
C LEU A 25 5.35 2.66 -3.55
N THR A 26 6.64 2.81 -3.22
CA THR A 26 7.46 3.96 -3.65
C THR A 26 7.61 3.98 -5.17
N PHE A 27 8.01 2.86 -5.76
CA PHE A 27 8.10 2.72 -7.21
C PHE A 27 6.74 3.00 -7.88
N HIS A 28 5.67 2.42 -7.37
CA HIS A 28 4.31 2.61 -7.87
C HIS A 28 3.88 4.09 -7.79
N CYS A 29 4.21 4.78 -6.70
CA CYS A 29 3.95 6.22 -6.56
C CYS A 29 4.68 7.03 -7.63
N CYS A 30 5.99 6.77 -7.82
CA CYS A 30 6.78 7.47 -8.84
C CYS A 30 6.21 7.29 -10.25
N MET A 31 5.74 6.07 -10.57
CA MET A 31 5.11 5.81 -11.87
C MET A 31 3.77 6.56 -12.01
N ASN A 32 2.94 6.58 -10.97
CA ASN A 32 1.66 7.29 -11.00
C ASN A 32 1.81 8.82 -11.07
N VAL A 33 2.84 9.39 -10.48
CA VAL A 33 3.13 10.83 -10.56
C VAL A 33 3.39 11.25 -12.03
N ALA A 34 3.92 10.38 -12.89
CA ALA A 34 4.08 10.67 -14.31
C ALA A 34 2.77 11.02 -15.02
N ALA A 35 1.64 10.46 -14.55
CA ALA A 35 0.31 10.77 -15.09
C ALA A 35 -0.09 12.25 -14.92
N LEU A 36 0.47 12.95 -13.93
CA LEU A 36 0.21 14.39 -13.74
C LEU A 36 0.85 15.24 -14.83
N PHE A 37 1.94 14.78 -15.43
CA PHE A 37 2.75 15.58 -16.37
C PHE A 37 2.50 15.23 -17.82
N SER A 38 2.32 13.96 -18.16
CA SER A 38 2.15 13.50 -19.54
C SER A 38 1.35 12.21 -19.62
N ARG A 39 0.28 12.24 -20.43
CA ARG A 39 -0.51 11.06 -20.78
C ARG A 39 0.35 10.01 -21.49
N ASP A 40 1.11 10.45 -22.51
CA ASP A 40 1.91 9.55 -23.33
C ASP A 40 3.01 8.87 -22.53
N ALA A 41 3.71 9.63 -21.66
CA ALA A 41 4.72 9.06 -20.77
C ALA A 41 4.12 8.04 -19.80
N TYR A 42 2.94 8.32 -19.24
CA TYR A 42 2.27 7.40 -18.34
C TYR A 42 1.80 6.13 -19.06
N ASN A 43 1.19 6.27 -20.25
CA ASN A 43 0.75 5.13 -21.05
C ASN A 43 1.93 4.26 -21.55
N MET A 44 3.08 4.86 -21.90
CA MET A 44 4.31 4.13 -22.18
C MET A 44 4.76 3.28 -20.97
N ILE A 45 4.65 3.81 -19.75
CA ILE A 45 4.94 3.06 -18.51
C ILE A 45 3.93 1.91 -18.35
N CYS A 46 2.64 2.15 -18.59
CA CYS A 46 1.61 1.12 -18.51
C CYS A 46 1.83 0.00 -19.53
N GLU A 47 2.22 0.33 -20.75
CA GLU A 47 2.57 -0.65 -21.79
C GLU A 47 3.82 -1.46 -21.40
N LEU A 48 4.87 -0.80 -20.90
CA LEU A 48 6.08 -1.46 -20.42
C LEU A 48 5.81 -2.42 -19.25
N LEU A 49 4.93 -2.05 -18.32
CA LEU A 49 4.57 -2.83 -17.13
C LEU A 49 3.28 -3.64 -17.28
N GLY A 50 2.71 -3.73 -18.49
CA GLY A 50 1.49 -4.47 -18.82
C GLY A 50 1.69 -5.98 -18.84
N ALA A 51 1.17 -6.67 -19.88
CA ALA A 51 1.18 -8.13 -19.99
C ALA A 51 2.53 -8.73 -20.41
N ASN A 52 3.64 -8.02 -20.28
CA ASN A 52 4.97 -8.54 -20.55
C ASN A 52 5.37 -9.60 -19.52
N TRP A 53 6.11 -10.62 -19.95
CA TRP A 53 6.47 -11.77 -19.10
C TRP A 53 7.16 -11.38 -17.78
N TYR A 54 8.04 -10.37 -17.81
CA TYR A 54 8.75 -9.89 -16.61
C TYR A 54 7.82 -9.13 -15.65
N ALA A 55 6.86 -8.35 -16.19
CA ALA A 55 5.87 -7.64 -15.40
C ALA A 55 4.87 -8.62 -14.75
N VAL A 56 4.46 -9.64 -15.47
CA VAL A 56 3.62 -10.74 -14.92
C VAL A 56 4.36 -11.48 -13.81
N ALA A 57 5.62 -11.86 -14.04
CA ALA A 57 6.44 -12.51 -13.01
C ALA A 57 6.62 -11.63 -11.76
N ALA A 58 6.89 -10.32 -11.94
CA ALA A 58 6.99 -9.36 -10.84
C ALA A 58 5.67 -9.21 -10.08
N THR A 59 4.54 -9.15 -10.78
CA THR A 59 3.19 -9.08 -10.19
C THR A 59 2.86 -10.33 -9.38
N LEU A 60 3.19 -11.52 -9.86
CA LEU A 60 3.02 -12.76 -9.09
C LEU A 60 3.89 -12.79 -7.84
N GLY A 61 5.15 -12.35 -7.95
CA GLY A 61 6.06 -12.20 -6.80
C GLY A 61 5.51 -11.21 -5.76
N LEU A 62 5.00 -10.06 -6.22
CA LEU A 62 4.37 -9.06 -5.36
C LEU A 62 3.10 -9.59 -4.69
N ALA A 63 2.25 -10.30 -5.43
CA ALA A 63 1.06 -10.94 -4.88
C ALA A 63 1.43 -11.96 -3.79
N ALA A 64 2.46 -12.78 -4.01
CA ALA A 64 2.95 -13.71 -3.01
C ALA A 64 3.45 -12.99 -1.75
N LEU A 65 4.22 -11.90 -1.90
CA LEU A 65 4.68 -11.07 -0.77
C LEU A 65 3.51 -10.47 0.02
N ALA A 66 2.49 -9.94 -0.68
CA ALA A 66 1.31 -9.37 -0.05
C ALA A 66 0.51 -10.45 0.71
N VAL A 67 0.30 -11.62 0.12
CA VAL A 67 -0.40 -12.74 0.77
C VAL A 67 0.38 -13.21 2.02
N ILE A 68 1.70 -13.39 1.93
CA ILE A 68 2.54 -13.75 3.07
C ILE A 68 2.40 -12.68 4.17
N HIS A 69 2.51 -11.40 3.83
CA HIS A 69 2.38 -10.30 4.78
C HIS A 69 1.02 -10.32 5.50
N ILE A 70 -0.07 -10.49 4.77
CA ILE A 70 -1.44 -10.54 5.31
C ILE A 70 -1.61 -11.76 6.23
N VAL A 71 -1.20 -12.95 5.78
CA VAL A 71 -1.31 -14.19 6.56
C VAL A 71 -0.54 -14.08 7.87
N TYR A 72 0.70 -13.59 7.83
CA TYR A 72 1.50 -13.41 9.04
C TYR A 72 0.95 -12.33 9.96
N ALA A 73 0.32 -11.28 9.43
CA ALA A 73 -0.39 -10.27 10.23
C ALA A 73 -1.51 -10.90 11.05
N PHE A 74 -2.33 -11.77 10.45
CA PHE A 74 -3.39 -12.50 11.16
C PHE A 74 -2.83 -13.48 12.18
N ILE A 75 -1.79 -14.25 11.84
CA ILE A 75 -1.14 -15.19 12.77
C ILE A 75 -0.60 -14.47 14.00
N LEU A 76 0.17 -13.38 13.80
CA LEU A 76 0.74 -12.59 14.89
C LEU A 76 -0.33 -11.93 15.76
N THR A 77 -1.42 -11.41 15.13
CA THR A 77 -2.54 -10.83 15.86
C THR A 77 -3.26 -11.89 16.71
N ALA A 78 -3.51 -13.08 16.16
CA ALA A 78 -4.14 -14.17 16.89
C ALA A 78 -3.28 -14.62 18.09
N GLN A 79 -1.96 -14.72 17.90
CA GLN A 79 -1.02 -15.06 18.98
C GLN A 79 -1.00 -14.00 20.08
N ASN A 80 -0.94 -12.71 19.70
CA ASN A 80 -0.94 -11.61 20.65
C ASN A 80 -2.24 -11.56 21.46
N ARG A 81 -3.40 -11.86 20.82
CA ARG A 81 -4.69 -11.95 21.51
C ARG A 81 -4.74 -13.12 22.49
N ARG A 82 -4.24 -14.30 22.08
CA ARG A 82 -4.17 -15.49 22.97
C ARG A 82 -3.25 -15.24 24.16
N ALA A 83 -2.08 -14.64 23.95
CA ALA A 83 -1.13 -14.32 25.00
C ALA A 83 -1.67 -13.31 26.03
N ARG A 84 -2.57 -12.42 25.60
CA ARG A 84 -3.22 -11.42 26.47
C ARG A 84 -4.27 -12.04 27.38
N GLY A 85 -4.87 -13.18 27.00
CA GLY A 85 -5.93 -13.85 27.75
C GLY A 85 -7.26 -13.08 27.78
N ASN A 86 -8.25 -13.67 28.48
CA ASN A 86 -9.60 -13.09 28.63
C ASN A 86 -9.75 -12.17 29.85
N GLN A 87 -8.74 -12.07 30.71
CA GLN A 87 -8.80 -11.22 31.89
C GLN A 87 -8.65 -9.75 31.47
N ARG A 88 -9.71 -8.98 31.67
CA ARG A 88 -9.62 -7.51 31.60
C ARG A 88 -8.90 -7.02 32.84
N TYR A 89 -7.92 -6.13 32.65
CA TYR A 89 -7.33 -5.44 33.77
C TYR A 89 -8.41 -4.61 34.52
N GLU A 90 -8.47 -4.72 35.83
CA GLU A 90 -9.36 -3.91 36.66
C GLU A 90 -9.04 -2.41 36.54
N VAL A 91 -7.77 -2.08 36.24
CA VAL A 91 -7.33 -0.71 35.99
C VAL A 91 -6.86 -0.63 34.53
N THR A 92 -7.63 0.00 33.67
CA THR A 92 -7.24 0.35 32.30
C THR A 92 -6.40 1.61 32.27
N ALA A 93 -5.19 1.56 32.80
CA ALA A 93 -4.20 2.60 32.52
C ALA A 93 -3.83 2.54 31.06
N LYS A 94 -4.26 3.51 30.24
CA LYS A 94 -3.73 3.66 28.87
C LYS A 94 -2.25 3.98 29.01
N PRO A 95 -1.33 3.13 28.48
CA PRO A 95 0.09 3.49 28.49
C PRO A 95 0.25 4.77 27.67
N GLU A 96 0.72 5.85 28.28
CA GLU A 96 0.90 7.17 27.66
C GLU A 96 1.77 7.14 26.39
N LYS A 97 2.52 6.06 26.19
CA LYS A 97 3.52 5.91 25.12
C LYS A 97 3.11 4.98 23.97
N VAL A 98 1.89 4.42 23.96
CA VAL A 98 1.47 3.51 22.86
C VAL A 98 0.78 4.29 21.77
N GLU A 99 1.36 4.27 20.57
CA GLU A 99 0.82 4.95 19.40
C GLU A 99 -0.56 4.38 19.02
N TRP A 100 -1.50 5.26 18.66
CA TRP A 100 -2.85 4.89 18.24
C TRP A 100 -2.83 3.90 17.05
N ALA A 101 -1.95 4.13 16.08
CA ALA A 101 -1.78 3.25 14.92
C ALA A 101 -1.40 1.82 15.34
N SER A 102 -0.48 1.67 16.33
CA SER A 102 -0.08 0.36 16.86
C SER A 102 -1.26 -0.42 17.46
N GLN A 103 -2.16 0.27 18.16
CA GLN A 103 -3.35 -0.36 18.78
C GLN A 103 -4.39 -0.81 17.73
N ASN A 104 -4.47 -0.11 16.60
CA ASN A 104 -5.48 -0.29 15.57
C ASN A 104 -4.94 -0.98 14.30
N MET A 105 -3.72 -1.56 14.33
CA MET A 105 -3.07 -2.15 13.15
C MET A 105 -3.93 -3.20 12.43
N LEU A 106 -4.73 -4.00 13.16
CA LEU A 106 -5.62 -4.98 12.53
C LEU A 106 -6.74 -4.31 11.74
N VAL A 107 -7.38 -3.29 12.31
CA VAL A 107 -8.47 -2.55 11.65
C VAL A 107 -7.94 -1.82 10.43
N LEU A 108 -6.80 -1.13 10.57
CA LEU A 108 -6.10 -0.49 9.47
C LEU A 108 -5.74 -1.50 8.37
N GLY A 109 -5.22 -2.67 8.75
CA GLY A 109 -4.90 -3.75 7.82
C GLY A 109 -6.12 -4.26 7.05
N ILE A 110 -7.27 -4.40 7.70
CA ILE A 110 -8.53 -4.81 7.04
C ILE A 110 -8.96 -3.74 6.02
N ILE A 111 -8.94 -2.46 6.39
CA ILE A 111 -9.28 -1.36 5.47
C ILE A 111 -8.33 -1.37 4.26
N ILE A 112 -7.03 -1.62 4.49
CA ILE A 112 -6.03 -1.68 3.42
C ILE A 112 -6.31 -2.86 2.48
N VAL A 113 -6.67 -4.03 2.99
CA VAL A 113 -7.03 -5.19 2.16
C VAL A 113 -8.27 -4.91 1.32
N LEU A 114 -9.31 -4.30 1.90
CA LEU A 114 -10.52 -3.94 1.16
C LEU A 114 -10.23 -2.91 0.05
N GLY A 115 -9.44 -1.88 0.37
CA GLY A 115 -9.01 -0.89 -0.63
C GLY A 115 -8.11 -1.50 -1.72
N LEU A 116 -7.24 -2.45 -1.35
CA LEU A 116 -6.42 -3.19 -2.32
C LEU A 116 -7.29 -4.01 -3.29
N LEU A 117 -8.33 -4.70 -2.79
CA LEU A 117 -9.26 -5.45 -3.65
C LEU A 117 -10.00 -4.52 -4.62
N LEU A 118 -10.46 -3.37 -4.12
CA LEU A 118 -11.07 -2.34 -4.97
C LEU A 118 -10.08 -1.83 -6.04
N HIS A 119 -8.84 -1.56 -5.64
CA HIS A 119 -7.78 -1.12 -6.54
C HIS A 119 -7.45 -2.16 -7.61
N LEU A 120 -7.31 -3.42 -7.22
CA LEU A 120 -7.07 -4.51 -8.17
C LEU A 120 -8.23 -4.67 -9.15
N PHE A 121 -9.47 -4.51 -8.70
CA PHE A 121 -10.64 -4.57 -9.57
C PHE A 121 -10.67 -3.39 -10.56
N ASN A 122 -10.44 -2.15 -10.09
CA ASN A 122 -10.52 -0.97 -10.95
C ASN A 122 -9.39 -0.91 -11.98
N PHE A 123 -8.18 -1.37 -11.63
CA PHE A 123 -6.99 -1.22 -12.48
C PHE A 123 -6.44 -2.56 -12.96
N TRP A 124 -5.94 -3.42 -12.10
CA TRP A 124 -5.26 -4.65 -12.51
C TRP A 124 -6.16 -5.56 -13.35
N PHE A 125 -7.41 -5.73 -12.94
CA PHE A 125 -8.38 -6.57 -13.64
C PHE A 125 -8.71 -6.02 -15.03
N ASN A 126 -8.88 -4.71 -15.17
CA ASN A 126 -9.21 -4.06 -16.44
C ASN A 126 -7.98 -3.80 -17.33
N MET A 127 -6.78 -3.88 -16.80
CA MET A 127 -5.52 -3.69 -17.52
C MET A 127 -4.82 -5.03 -17.76
N MET A 128 -3.92 -5.44 -16.86
CA MET A 128 -3.08 -6.63 -17.06
C MET A 128 -3.90 -7.92 -17.26
N PHE A 129 -4.92 -8.17 -16.45
CA PHE A 129 -5.73 -9.39 -16.59
C PHE A 129 -6.53 -9.39 -17.89
N ALA A 130 -7.13 -8.27 -18.26
CA ALA A 130 -7.86 -8.12 -19.52
C ALA A 130 -6.94 -8.33 -20.75
N GLU A 131 -5.73 -7.76 -20.72
CA GLU A 131 -4.72 -7.94 -21.76
C GLU A 131 -4.28 -9.39 -21.91
N LEU A 132 -4.02 -10.08 -20.77
CA LEU A 132 -3.59 -11.48 -20.77
C LEU A 132 -4.67 -12.46 -21.25
N THR A 133 -5.95 -12.15 -20.99
CA THR A 133 -7.08 -13.03 -21.32
C THR A 133 -7.78 -12.67 -22.63
N GLY A 134 -7.46 -11.50 -23.22
CA GLY A 134 -8.18 -10.96 -24.38
C GLY A 134 -9.61 -10.51 -24.04
N MET A 135 -9.90 -10.23 -22.76
CA MET A 135 -11.22 -9.79 -22.32
C MET A 135 -11.50 -8.37 -22.83
N SER A 136 -12.71 -8.15 -23.34
CA SER A 136 -13.15 -6.81 -23.75
C SER A 136 -13.44 -5.94 -22.52
N VAL A 137 -12.83 -4.76 -22.47
CA VAL A 137 -12.99 -3.74 -21.43
C VAL A 137 -13.26 -2.36 -22.03
N ALA A 138 -13.58 -1.36 -21.21
CA ALA A 138 -14.02 -0.04 -21.68
C ALA A 138 -12.97 0.72 -22.51
N HIS A 139 -11.69 0.54 -22.18
CA HIS A 139 -10.55 1.18 -22.85
C HIS A 139 -9.52 0.15 -23.29
N ASN A 140 -8.55 0.59 -24.11
CA ASN A 140 -7.38 -0.24 -24.37
C ASN A 140 -6.68 -0.55 -23.03
N PRO A 141 -6.40 -1.83 -22.69
CA PRO A 141 -5.73 -2.21 -21.44
C PRO A 141 -4.41 -1.49 -21.18
N ALA A 142 -3.71 -1.02 -22.21
CA ALA A 142 -2.48 -0.23 -22.09
C ALA A 142 -2.75 1.27 -21.84
N ASP A 143 -3.97 1.78 -21.99
CA ASP A 143 -4.32 3.18 -21.71
C ASP A 143 -4.68 3.39 -20.24
N GLY A 144 -3.68 3.24 -19.37
CA GLY A 144 -3.84 3.42 -17.93
C GLY A 144 -4.33 4.82 -17.53
N PHE A 145 -4.02 5.84 -18.35
CA PHE A 145 -4.47 7.20 -18.13
C PHE A 145 -6.00 7.31 -18.19
N ALA A 146 -6.64 6.68 -19.18
CA ALA A 146 -8.10 6.66 -19.30
C ALA A 146 -8.75 5.96 -18.10
N PHE A 147 -8.18 4.86 -17.60
CA PHE A 147 -8.68 4.18 -16.39
C PHE A 147 -8.58 5.06 -15.13
N ILE A 148 -7.49 5.84 -14.96
CA ILE A 148 -7.38 6.79 -13.84
C ILE A 148 -8.46 7.87 -13.98
N GLN A 149 -8.62 8.44 -15.17
CA GLN A 149 -9.57 9.50 -15.44
C GLN A 149 -11.00 9.06 -15.14
N ASP A 150 -11.44 7.91 -15.65
CA ASP A 150 -12.78 7.38 -15.42
C ASP A 150 -13.02 7.01 -13.96
N THR A 151 -12.03 6.39 -13.31
CA THR A 151 -12.17 6.00 -11.90
C THR A 151 -12.37 7.23 -11.02
N PHE A 152 -11.58 8.27 -11.20
CA PHE A 152 -11.64 9.45 -10.33
C PHE A 152 -12.60 10.53 -10.82
N ALA A 153 -13.24 10.38 -11.97
CA ALA A 153 -14.43 11.16 -12.33
C ALA A 153 -15.62 10.82 -11.41
N ASN A 154 -15.64 9.63 -10.80
CA ASN A 154 -16.68 9.24 -9.86
C ASN A 154 -16.30 9.64 -8.41
N PRO A 155 -17.06 10.55 -7.76
CA PRO A 155 -16.74 11.06 -6.42
C PRO A 155 -16.77 9.94 -5.35
N VAL A 156 -17.51 8.87 -5.55
CA VAL A 156 -17.54 7.73 -4.62
C VAL A 156 -16.16 7.07 -4.56
N PHE A 157 -15.52 6.83 -5.70
CA PHE A 157 -14.17 6.28 -5.72
C PHE A 157 -13.14 7.25 -5.12
N VAL A 158 -13.28 8.55 -5.37
CA VAL A 158 -12.40 9.57 -4.76
C VAL A 158 -12.44 9.46 -3.23
N VAL A 159 -13.63 9.37 -2.63
CA VAL A 159 -13.81 9.23 -1.18
C VAL A 159 -13.23 7.90 -0.69
N LEU A 160 -13.55 6.78 -1.34
CA LEU A 160 -13.07 5.46 -0.94
C LEU A 160 -11.54 5.37 -0.99
N TYR A 161 -10.90 5.86 -2.07
CA TYR A 161 -9.44 5.88 -2.20
C TYR A 161 -8.80 6.83 -1.19
N THR A 162 -9.41 7.97 -0.88
CA THR A 162 -8.91 8.88 0.16
C THR A 162 -8.92 8.23 1.53
N ILE A 163 -10.01 7.57 1.92
CA ILE A 163 -10.10 6.80 3.18
C ILE A 163 -9.04 5.70 3.22
N TRP A 164 -8.87 4.98 2.12
CA TRP A 164 -7.86 3.94 1.99
C TRP A 164 -6.43 4.47 2.15
N LEU A 165 -6.10 5.60 1.49
CA LEU A 165 -4.79 6.24 1.58
C LEU A 165 -4.50 6.77 3.00
N VAL A 166 -5.50 7.30 3.71
CA VAL A 166 -5.37 7.72 5.11
C VAL A 166 -5.10 6.50 6.01
N ALA A 167 -5.82 5.40 5.82
CA ALA A 167 -5.56 4.16 6.56
C ALA A 167 -4.16 3.61 6.28
N LEU A 168 -3.71 3.68 5.02
CA LEU A 168 -2.36 3.29 4.61
C LEU A 168 -1.30 4.19 5.25
N TRP A 169 -1.55 5.51 5.35
CA TRP A 169 -0.65 6.43 6.05
C TRP A 169 -0.43 6.03 7.51
N PHE A 170 -1.51 5.79 8.26
CA PHE A 170 -1.40 5.32 9.65
C PHE A 170 -0.68 3.97 9.76
N HIS A 171 -0.95 3.05 8.85
CA HIS A 171 -0.31 1.74 8.83
C HIS A 171 1.21 1.86 8.58
N LEU A 172 1.61 2.67 7.60
CA LEU A 172 3.01 2.86 7.24
C LEU A 172 3.79 3.66 8.28
N THR A 173 3.21 4.69 8.91
CA THR A 173 3.88 5.49 9.95
C THR A 173 4.32 4.62 11.12
N HIS A 174 3.55 3.58 11.47
CA HIS A 174 3.96 2.59 12.47
C HIS A 174 4.81 1.47 11.86
N GLY A 175 4.40 0.93 10.71
CA GLY A 175 5.04 -0.23 10.09
C GLY A 175 6.50 0.01 9.70
N PHE A 176 6.84 1.21 9.19
CA PHE A 176 8.16 1.56 8.71
C PHE A 176 9.24 1.39 9.81
N TRP A 177 9.13 2.14 10.91
CA TRP A 177 10.14 2.07 11.96
C TRP A 177 10.11 0.75 12.72
N SER A 178 8.93 0.13 12.86
CA SER A 178 8.77 -1.17 13.53
C SER A 178 9.48 -2.30 12.78
N ALA A 179 9.44 -2.27 11.43
CA ALA A 179 10.18 -3.22 10.60
C ALA A 179 11.70 -3.07 10.80
N LEU A 180 12.22 -1.83 10.77
CA LEU A 180 13.64 -1.56 10.98
C LEU A 180 14.09 -1.95 12.39
N GLN A 181 13.24 -1.75 13.41
CA GLN A 181 13.51 -2.21 14.77
C GLN A 181 13.62 -3.73 14.84
N THR A 182 12.71 -4.46 14.19
CA THR A 182 12.73 -5.91 14.18
C THR A 182 13.98 -6.48 13.50
N LEU A 183 14.49 -5.80 12.47
CA LEU A 183 15.70 -6.19 11.75
C LEU A 183 17.00 -5.78 12.48
N GLY A 184 16.90 -5.11 13.63
CA GLY A 184 18.07 -4.73 14.44
C GLY A 184 18.74 -3.42 14.01
N TRP A 185 18.12 -2.64 13.10
CA TRP A 185 18.66 -1.35 12.61
C TRP A 185 18.32 -0.18 13.53
N SER A 186 17.78 -0.45 14.71
CA SER A 186 17.26 0.53 15.66
C SER A 186 18.00 0.46 16.98
N GLY A 187 19.09 1.21 17.11
CA GLY A 187 19.73 1.48 18.40
C GLY A 187 19.02 2.61 19.16
N LYS A 188 19.47 2.90 20.41
CA LYS A 188 18.86 3.94 21.27
C LYS A 188 18.71 5.31 20.56
N ILE A 189 19.71 5.71 19.77
CA ILE A 189 19.73 6.99 19.04
C ILE A 189 18.87 6.88 17.77
N TRP A 190 19.00 5.78 17.02
CA TRP A 190 18.34 5.61 15.73
C TRP A 190 16.84 5.35 15.85
N PHE A 191 16.36 4.84 16.96
CA PHE A 191 14.93 4.62 17.19
C PHE A 191 14.08 5.88 16.99
N CYS A 192 14.46 6.99 17.64
CA CYS A 192 13.76 8.26 17.48
C CYS A 192 13.90 8.82 16.07
N ARG A 193 15.09 8.68 15.46
CA ARG A 193 15.36 9.14 14.10
C ARG A 193 14.52 8.38 13.07
N TRP A 194 14.44 7.05 13.17
CA TRP A 194 13.61 6.24 12.26
C TRP A 194 12.13 6.56 12.36
N LYS A 195 11.61 6.92 13.52
CA LYS A 195 10.23 7.39 13.67
C LYS A 195 9.99 8.68 12.88
N VAL A 196 10.88 9.66 13.00
CA VAL A 196 10.76 10.93 12.28
C VAL A 196 10.93 10.73 10.78
N ILE A 197 11.96 9.99 10.36
CA ILE A 197 12.20 9.67 8.94
C ILE A 197 11.00 8.93 8.34
N GLY A 198 10.50 7.90 9.04
CA GLY A 198 9.33 7.15 8.59
C GLY A 198 8.07 8.00 8.47
N MET A 199 7.83 8.90 9.44
CA MET A 199 6.70 9.83 9.40
C MET A 199 6.81 10.77 8.19
N VAL A 200 7.94 11.43 7.98
CA VAL A 200 8.16 12.35 6.87
C VAL A 200 8.04 11.61 5.54
N TYR A 201 8.73 10.49 5.40
CA TYR A 201 8.73 9.68 4.19
C TYR A 201 7.32 9.20 3.81
N THR A 202 6.59 8.60 4.75
CA THR A 202 5.23 8.10 4.48
C THR A 202 4.26 9.23 4.21
N THR A 203 4.43 10.38 4.85
CA THR A 203 3.58 11.56 4.60
C THR A 203 3.78 12.07 3.18
N ILE A 204 5.03 12.21 2.72
CA ILE A 204 5.30 12.64 1.34
C ILE A 204 4.71 11.62 0.35
N LEU A 205 4.94 10.33 0.57
CA LEU A 205 4.46 9.25 -0.29
C LEU A 205 2.93 9.28 -0.45
N ILE A 206 2.20 9.38 0.65
CA ILE A 206 0.73 9.39 0.63
C ILE A 206 0.19 10.70 0.08
N LEU A 207 0.81 11.83 0.37
CA LEU A 207 0.41 13.11 -0.22
C LEU A 207 0.54 13.10 -1.74
N LEU A 208 1.59 12.51 -2.30
CA LEU A 208 1.73 12.36 -3.75
C LEU A 208 0.60 11.54 -4.36
N PHE A 209 0.19 10.42 -3.75
CA PHE A 209 -0.99 9.67 -4.20
C PHE A 209 -2.28 10.47 -4.09
N ILE A 210 -2.49 11.21 -2.99
CA ILE A 210 -3.66 12.07 -2.82
C ILE A 210 -3.69 13.16 -3.90
N VAL A 211 -2.54 13.75 -4.23
CA VAL A 211 -2.45 14.75 -5.31
C VAL A 211 -2.86 14.14 -6.65
N VAL A 212 -2.43 12.91 -6.96
CA VAL A 212 -2.88 12.22 -8.19
C VAL A 212 -4.40 12.06 -8.18
N VAL A 213 -4.97 11.49 -7.11
CA VAL A 213 -6.44 11.28 -6.99
C VAL A 213 -7.20 12.60 -7.17
N LEU A 214 -6.80 13.65 -6.46
CA LEU A 214 -7.51 14.92 -6.48
C LEU A 214 -7.33 15.67 -7.80
N ALA A 215 -6.14 15.64 -8.42
CA ALA A 215 -5.88 16.30 -9.68
C ALA A 215 -6.78 15.76 -10.81
N PHE A 216 -6.99 14.44 -10.84
CA PHE A 216 -7.91 13.81 -11.79
C PHE A 216 -9.39 14.07 -11.41
N ALA A 217 -9.73 14.04 -10.13
CA ALA A 217 -11.10 14.31 -9.66
C ALA A 217 -11.62 15.71 -10.01
N ILE A 218 -10.74 16.72 -9.93
CA ILE A 218 -11.12 18.11 -10.24
C ILE A 218 -10.77 18.55 -11.68
N GLY A 219 -10.22 17.64 -12.50
CA GLY A 219 -9.82 17.92 -13.86
C GLY A 219 -8.65 18.91 -14.01
N CYS A 220 -7.82 19.07 -12.97
CA CYS A 220 -6.71 20.04 -12.95
C CYS A 220 -5.33 19.39 -13.19
N ALA A 221 -5.26 18.13 -13.62
CA ALA A 221 -3.98 17.54 -14.00
C ALA A 221 -3.44 18.29 -15.25
N PRO A 222 -2.17 18.77 -15.24
CA PRO A 222 -1.59 19.48 -16.39
C PRO A 222 -1.65 18.66 -17.69
N SER A 223 -1.55 17.34 -17.58
CA SER A 223 -1.70 16.40 -18.69
C SER A 223 -3.10 16.39 -19.34
N LEU A 224 -4.14 16.85 -18.63
CA LEU A 224 -5.49 17.00 -19.17
C LEU A 224 -5.65 18.28 -20.01
N CYS A 225 -4.88 19.33 -19.70
CA CYS A 225 -4.91 20.60 -20.42
C CYS A 225 -4.18 20.55 -21.77
N CYS A 226 -3.24 19.62 -21.95
CA CYS A 226 -2.49 19.45 -23.21
C CYS A 226 -3.18 18.54 -24.22
N ALA A 227 -4.32 17.96 -23.88
CA ALA A 227 -5.10 17.03 -24.72
C ALA A 227 -6.30 17.69 -25.42
N ALA A 228 -6.48 19.03 -25.26
CA ALA A 228 -7.47 19.85 -25.96
C ALA A 228 -6.78 20.67 -27.12
#